data_54e8566500f6a66b96aacb443aa025de
#
_entry.id   54e8566500f6a66b96aacb443aa025de
#
_cell.length_a   1.000
_cell.length_b   1.000
_cell.length_c   1.000
_cell.angle_alpha   90.00
_cell.angle_beta   90.00
_cell.angle_gamma   90.00
#
_symmetry.space_group_name_H-M   'P 1'
#
loop_
_entity.id
_entity.type
_entity.pdbx_description
1 polymer ?
#
loop_
_entity_poly.entity_id
_entity_poly.type
_entity_poly.pdbx_seq_one_letter_code
_entity_poly.pdbx_strand_id
1 'polypeptide(L)'
;MRTEYTGNLKKNMSALASSIVLVCRPRKTDAPTATRREFLTALKTELPVALKLLQRGNIAPVDLAQAAIGPGMAVYTRYGKVLDAEGKPLSVREALALINQTLDEVLAEQEGDFDSDSRWALAWFEQYRFGEGEYGVAETLSKAKNTSVAGMVDAGILASKGGKVHLFKPADLPADWDPTQDKRLTVWEMVHHLIGALETGGEPAAAELVARLGSKAEGARELAYRLYTICERKKWAQEALSYNGLVQSWPEINRLAQERSGAAMKQTSYLEE
;
A
#
# COMPACT_ATOMS: atom_id res chain seq x y z
N MET A 1 -13.88 -11.13 -25.44
CA MET A 1 -13.28 -10.08 -26.28
C MET A 1 -11.92 -9.79 -25.68
N ARG A 2 -10.85 -10.26 -26.30
CA ARG A 2 -9.46 -10.04 -25.86
C ARG A 2 -9.04 -8.69 -26.42
N THR A 3 -8.86 -7.69 -25.60
CA THR A 3 -8.16 -6.47 -25.99
C THR A 3 -6.66 -6.72 -25.82
N GLU A 4 -5.98 -6.93 -26.94
CA GLU A 4 -4.51 -6.89 -26.99
C GLU A 4 -4.07 -5.45 -26.76
N TYR A 5 -3.50 -5.19 -25.60
CA TYR A 5 -2.80 -3.94 -25.31
C TYR A 5 -1.31 -4.14 -25.60
N THR A 6 -0.94 -4.04 -26.86
CA THR A 6 0.46 -3.82 -27.26
C THR A 6 0.66 -2.33 -27.53
N GLY A 7 1.44 -1.66 -26.71
CA GLY A 7 1.98 -0.36 -27.06
C GLY A 7 1.73 0.76 -26.06
N ASN A 8 2.80 1.26 -25.50
CA ASN A 8 2.93 2.51 -24.74
C ASN A 8 2.27 2.58 -23.35
N LEU A 9 2.73 1.77 -22.44
CA LEU A 9 2.52 1.93 -20.98
C LEU A 9 2.95 3.31 -20.42
N LYS A 10 3.69 4.09 -21.20
CA LYS A 10 4.20 5.42 -20.79
C LYS A 10 3.22 6.59 -20.97
N LYS A 11 2.06 6.39 -21.59
CA LYS A 11 1.14 7.50 -21.92
C LYS A 11 -0.25 7.48 -21.29
N ASN A 12 -0.71 6.39 -20.70
CA ASN A 12 -2.05 6.32 -20.09
C ASN A 12 -2.02 5.60 -18.74
N MET A 13 -1.72 6.33 -17.68
CA MET A 13 -1.80 5.81 -16.30
C MET A 13 -3.24 5.54 -15.80
N SER A 14 -4.24 5.75 -16.64
CA SER A 14 -5.65 5.43 -16.34
C SER A 14 -6.13 4.15 -17.01
N ALA A 15 -5.27 3.42 -17.70
CA ALA A 15 -5.67 2.15 -18.29
C ALA A 15 -5.66 1.07 -17.22
N LEU A 16 -6.81 0.48 -16.90
CA LEU A 16 -6.92 -0.70 -16.06
C LEU A 16 -6.07 -1.82 -16.66
N ALA A 17 -5.10 -2.31 -15.87
CA ALA A 17 -4.20 -3.37 -16.30
C ALA A 17 -4.84 -4.76 -16.23
N SER A 18 -6.02 -4.88 -15.62
CA SER A 18 -6.72 -6.14 -15.38
C SER A 18 -8.21 -6.05 -15.70
N SER A 19 -8.84 -7.21 -15.85
CA SER A 19 -10.28 -7.34 -15.99
C SER A 19 -10.89 -7.75 -14.65
N ILE A 20 -11.97 -7.09 -14.24
CA ILE A 20 -12.71 -7.42 -13.02
C ILE A 20 -13.94 -8.24 -13.40
N VAL A 21 -14.09 -9.39 -12.76
CA VAL A 21 -15.26 -10.24 -12.88
C VAL A 21 -16.15 -10.04 -11.66
N LEU A 22 -17.36 -9.54 -11.86
CA LEU A 22 -18.37 -9.41 -10.82
C LEU A 22 -19.22 -10.68 -10.76
N VAL A 23 -19.23 -11.34 -9.62
CA VAL A 23 -20.11 -12.48 -9.34
C VAL A 23 -21.33 -11.97 -8.59
N CYS A 24 -22.48 -11.99 -9.25
CA CYS A 24 -23.75 -11.53 -8.70
C CYS A 24 -24.65 -12.70 -8.33
N ARG A 25 -25.37 -12.57 -7.22
CA ARG A 25 -26.44 -13.51 -6.80
C ARG A 25 -27.77 -12.77 -6.73
N PRO A 26 -28.90 -13.42 -7.11
CA PRO A 26 -30.21 -12.84 -6.91
C PRO A 26 -30.43 -12.49 -5.43
N ARG A 27 -30.92 -11.27 -5.17
CA ARG A 27 -31.30 -10.87 -3.83
C ARG A 27 -32.61 -11.55 -3.43
N LYS A 28 -32.73 -11.92 -2.17
CA LYS A 28 -33.98 -12.47 -1.61
C LYS A 28 -35.09 -11.41 -1.68
N THR A 29 -36.31 -11.85 -1.92
CA THR A 29 -37.50 -10.97 -2.02
C THR A 29 -37.85 -10.31 -0.69
N ASP A 30 -37.49 -10.92 0.42
CA ASP A 30 -37.68 -10.48 1.81
C ASP A 30 -36.48 -9.71 2.38
N ALA A 31 -35.59 -9.21 1.52
CA ALA A 31 -34.41 -8.46 1.95
C ALA A 31 -34.78 -7.24 2.83
N PRO A 32 -34.12 -7.07 3.98
CA PRO A 32 -34.46 -6.02 4.94
C PRO A 32 -34.20 -4.62 4.38
N THR A 33 -34.90 -3.63 4.91
CA THR A 33 -34.57 -2.21 4.71
C THR A 33 -33.57 -1.80 5.80
N ALA A 34 -32.59 -0.98 5.43
CA ALA A 34 -31.63 -0.40 6.35
C ALA A 34 -31.63 1.12 6.27
N THR A 35 -31.19 1.78 7.33
CA THR A 35 -30.84 3.19 7.32
C THR A 35 -29.44 3.40 6.75
N ARG A 36 -29.14 4.61 6.26
CA ARG A 36 -27.77 4.99 5.86
C ARG A 36 -26.73 4.72 6.95
N ARG A 37 -27.10 4.93 8.22
CA ARG A 37 -26.23 4.67 9.38
C ARG A 37 -25.88 3.19 9.50
N GLU A 38 -26.88 2.31 9.43
CA GLU A 38 -26.67 0.85 9.50
C GLU A 38 -25.82 0.36 8.33
N PHE A 39 -26.06 0.85 7.12
CA PHE A 39 -25.24 0.56 5.95
C PHE A 39 -23.77 0.97 6.17
N LEU A 40 -23.52 2.22 6.63
CA LEU A 40 -22.15 2.68 6.91
C LEU A 40 -21.47 1.89 8.02
N THR A 41 -22.19 1.49 9.07
CA THR A 41 -21.65 0.66 10.15
C THR A 41 -21.23 -0.70 9.62
N ALA A 42 -22.08 -1.36 8.82
CA ALA A 42 -21.76 -2.63 8.20
C ALA A 42 -20.57 -2.50 7.24
N LEU A 43 -20.55 -1.43 6.44
CA LEU A 43 -19.47 -1.15 5.49
C LEU A 43 -18.11 -0.96 6.21
N LYS A 44 -18.07 -0.15 7.28
CA LYS A 44 -16.86 0.06 8.10
C LYS A 44 -16.37 -1.21 8.81
N THR A 45 -17.25 -2.17 9.05
CA THR A 45 -16.87 -3.46 9.63
C THR A 45 -16.33 -4.44 8.59
N GLU A 46 -16.95 -4.50 7.42
CA GLU A 46 -16.68 -5.56 6.43
C GLU A 46 -15.64 -5.16 5.38
N LEU A 47 -15.60 -3.88 4.98
CA LEU A 47 -14.68 -3.41 3.94
C LEU A 47 -13.19 -3.57 4.34
N PRO A 48 -12.76 -3.32 5.61
CA PRO A 48 -11.37 -3.54 6.01
C PRO A 48 -10.93 -5.01 5.85
N VAL A 49 -11.81 -5.95 6.18
CA VAL A 49 -11.53 -7.38 6.04
C VAL A 49 -11.40 -7.77 4.58
N ALA A 50 -12.33 -7.30 3.73
CA ALA A 50 -12.28 -7.53 2.30
C ALA A 50 -11.03 -6.91 1.66
N LEU A 51 -10.66 -5.70 2.07
CA LEU A 51 -9.47 -5.00 1.59
C LEU A 51 -8.19 -5.80 1.90
N LYS A 52 -8.04 -6.28 3.14
CA LYS A 52 -6.90 -7.15 3.52
C LYS A 52 -6.84 -8.42 2.67
N LEU A 53 -7.98 -9.03 2.34
CA LEU A 53 -8.03 -10.20 1.46
C LEU A 53 -7.61 -9.87 0.03
N LEU A 54 -8.04 -8.73 -0.51
CA LEU A 54 -7.62 -8.25 -1.83
C LEU A 54 -6.11 -7.98 -1.89
N GLN A 55 -5.57 -7.32 -0.86
CA GLN A 55 -4.14 -7.07 -0.74
C GLN A 55 -3.34 -8.38 -0.61
N ARG A 56 -3.80 -9.34 0.20
CA ARG A 56 -3.20 -10.68 0.31
C ARG A 56 -3.29 -11.46 -1.00
N GLY A 57 -4.37 -11.31 -1.74
CA GLY A 57 -4.54 -11.85 -3.09
C GLY A 57 -3.70 -11.15 -4.15
N ASN A 58 -2.85 -10.22 -3.74
CA ASN A 58 -1.92 -9.47 -4.59
C ASN A 58 -2.61 -8.70 -5.72
N ILE A 59 -3.79 -8.13 -5.44
CA ILE A 59 -4.42 -7.18 -6.37
C ILE A 59 -3.50 -5.96 -6.49
N ALA A 60 -3.17 -5.58 -7.72
CA ALA A 60 -2.32 -4.42 -7.96
C ALA A 60 -2.92 -3.14 -7.35
N PRO A 61 -2.09 -2.24 -6.77
CA PRO A 61 -2.60 -1.00 -6.16
C PRO A 61 -3.48 -0.17 -7.10
N VAL A 62 -3.15 -0.12 -8.39
CA VAL A 62 -3.94 0.57 -9.43
C VAL A 62 -5.36 0.01 -9.55
N ASP A 63 -5.57 -1.26 -9.25
CA ASP A 63 -6.86 -1.95 -9.38
C ASP A 63 -7.60 -2.06 -8.04
N LEU A 64 -6.94 -1.75 -6.91
CA LEU A 64 -7.47 -2.02 -5.58
C LEU A 64 -8.79 -1.29 -5.30
N ALA A 65 -8.87 -0.01 -5.65
CA ALA A 65 -10.09 0.77 -5.46
C ALA A 65 -11.25 0.18 -6.27
N GLN A 66 -11.00 -0.22 -7.52
CA GLN A 66 -12.00 -0.84 -8.38
C GLN A 66 -12.42 -2.23 -7.87
N ALA A 67 -11.47 -3.03 -7.38
CA ALA A 67 -11.74 -4.34 -6.80
C ALA A 67 -12.55 -4.24 -5.49
N ALA A 68 -12.32 -3.21 -4.69
CA ALA A 68 -13.05 -2.96 -3.43
C ALA A 68 -14.53 -2.57 -3.65
N ILE A 69 -14.91 -2.12 -4.83
CA ILE A 69 -16.32 -1.84 -5.18
C ILE A 69 -17.20 -3.08 -5.01
N GLY A 70 -16.72 -4.26 -5.42
CA GLY A 70 -17.47 -5.51 -5.31
C GLY A 70 -17.91 -5.82 -3.87
N PRO A 71 -17.00 -5.96 -2.92
CA PRO A 71 -17.31 -6.12 -1.51
C PRO A 71 -18.20 -5.01 -0.94
N GLY A 72 -17.90 -3.74 -1.24
CA GLY A 72 -18.73 -2.61 -0.80
C GLY A 72 -20.17 -2.67 -1.32
N MET A 73 -20.34 -2.99 -2.60
CA MET A 73 -21.65 -3.20 -3.21
C MET A 73 -22.36 -4.45 -2.66
N ALA A 74 -21.64 -5.49 -2.25
CA ALA A 74 -22.26 -6.65 -1.59
C ALA A 74 -22.92 -6.25 -0.26
N VAL A 75 -22.31 -5.33 0.50
CA VAL A 75 -22.93 -4.77 1.70
C VAL A 75 -24.20 -3.96 1.34
N TYR A 76 -24.14 -3.10 0.32
CA TYR A 76 -25.27 -2.28 -0.09
C TYR A 76 -26.44 -3.15 -0.63
N THR A 77 -26.15 -4.10 -1.51
CA THR A 77 -27.18 -4.87 -2.23
C THR A 77 -27.82 -5.96 -1.39
N ARG A 78 -27.33 -6.27 -0.18
CA ARG A 78 -28.01 -7.20 0.75
C ARG A 78 -29.32 -6.63 1.29
N TYR A 79 -29.47 -5.30 1.27
CA TYR A 79 -30.67 -4.61 1.68
C TYR A 79 -31.63 -4.41 0.51
N GLY A 80 -32.92 -4.49 0.76
CA GLY A 80 -33.96 -4.18 -0.20
C GLY A 80 -33.95 -2.70 -0.58
N LYS A 81 -33.75 -1.85 0.44
CA LYS A 81 -33.56 -0.39 0.33
C LYS A 81 -32.62 0.07 1.45
N VAL A 82 -31.82 1.07 1.16
CA VAL A 82 -31.08 1.85 2.17
C VAL A 82 -31.65 3.24 2.16
N LEU A 83 -32.18 3.72 3.30
CA LEU A 83 -32.85 5.01 3.42
C LEU A 83 -31.93 6.07 4.04
N ASP A 84 -31.98 7.29 3.50
CA ASP A 84 -31.36 8.47 4.11
C ASP A 84 -32.15 8.98 5.33
N ALA A 85 -31.75 10.13 5.88
CA ALA A 85 -32.40 10.72 7.05
C ALA A 85 -33.84 11.19 6.76
N GLU A 86 -34.16 11.48 5.49
CA GLU A 86 -35.47 11.92 5.01
C GLU A 86 -36.36 10.73 4.59
N GLY A 87 -35.86 9.48 4.73
CA GLY A 87 -36.57 8.26 4.35
C GLY A 87 -36.57 7.99 2.84
N LYS A 88 -35.73 8.69 2.08
CA LYS A 88 -35.57 8.48 0.63
C LYS A 88 -34.54 7.37 0.37
N PRO A 89 -34.80 6.46 -0.60
CA PRO A 89 -33.82 5.43 -0.95
C PRO A 89 -32.54 6.03 -1.54
N LEU A 90 -31.36 5.62 -1.03
CA LEU A 90 -30.07 5.92 -1.62
C LEU A 90 -29.97 5.33 -3.03
N SER A 91 -29.52 6.13 -3.98
CA SER A 91 -29.16 5.66 -5.31
C SER A 91 -27.86 4.85 -5.30
N VAL A 92 -27.64 4.06 -6.35
CA VAL A 92 -26.36 3.34 -6.55
C VAL A 92 -25.17 4.29 -6.59
N ARG A 93 -25.33 5.47 -7.18
CA ARG A 93 -24.27 6.51 -7.23
C ARG A 93 -23.88 6.99 -5.83
N GLU A 94 -24.84 7.25 -4.96
CA GLU A 94 -24.60 7.67 -3.57
C GLU A 94 -23.96 6.54 -2.77
N ALA A 95 -24.40 5.30 -2.95
CA ALA A 95 -23.78 4.14 -2.32
C ALA A 95 -22.31 3.96 -2.75
N LEU A 96 -22.01 4.11 -4.04
CA LEU A 96 -20.64 4.06 -4.56
C LEU A 96 -19.75 5.19 -3.98
N ALA A 97 -20.29 6.40 -3.85
CA ALA A 97 -19.56 7.51 -3.22
C ALA A 97 -19.23 7.21 -1.76
N LEU A 98 -20.17 6.63 -1.00
CA LEU A 98 -19.93 6.23 0.39
C LEU A 98 -18.93 5.07 0.51
N ILE A 99 -18.96 4.11 -0.41
CA ILE A 99 -17.98 3.01 -0.47
C ILE A 99 -16.57 3.58 -0.68
N ASN A 100 -16.38 4.46 -1.68
CA ASN A 100 -15.08 5.07 -1.96
C ASN A 100 -14.59 5.93 -0.77
N GLN A 101 -15.47 6.72 -0.16
CA GLN A 101 -15.13 7.48 1.04
C GLN A 101 -14.67 6.56 2.19
N THR A 102 -15.41 5.48 2.42
CA THR A 102 -15.04 4.51 3.49
C THR A 102 -13.74 3.80 3.15
N LEU A 103 -13.47 3.50 1.88
CA LEU A 103 -12.20 2.93 1.45
C LEU A 103 -11.03 3.85 1.78
N ASP A 104 -11.15 5.15 1.48
CA ASP A 104 -10.13 6.15 1.81
C ASP A 104 -9.89 6.24 3.33
N GLU A 105 -10.96 6.22 4.14
CA GLU A 105 -10.89 6.21 5.60
C GLU A 105 -10.15 4.95 6.12
N VAL A 106 -10.51 3.77 5.62
CA VAL A 106 -9.87 2.49 6.00
C VAL A 106 -8.38 2.46 5.65
N LEU A 107 -8.03 2.93 4.45
CA LEU A 107 -6.62 3.00 4.04
C LEU A 107 -5.82 4.00 4.90
N ALA A 108 -6.44 5.08 5.33
CA ALA A 108 -5.81 6.03 6.25
C ALA A 108 -5.63 5.46 7.66
N GLU A 109 -6.59 4.67 8.16
CA GLU A 109 -6.51 4.02 9.48
C GLU A 109 -5.37 2.98 9.55
N GLN A 110 -5.06 2.28 8.45
CA GLN A 110 -3.95 1.33 8.37
C GLN A 110 -2.57 1.96 8.66
N GLU A 111 -2.43 3.28 8.58
CA GLU A 111 -1.17 3.97 8.93
C GLU A 111 -0.77 3.76 10.40
N GLY A 112 -1.71 3.48 11.30
CA GLY A 112 -1.45 3.19 12.70
C GLY A 112 -0.62 1.93 12.94
N ASP A 113 -0.61 1.01 11.98
CA ASP A 113 0.10 -0.27 12.07
C ASP A 113 1.62 -0.13 11.77
N PHE A 114 2.05 1.00 11.18
CA PHE A 114 3.46 1.26 10.87
C PHE A 114 4.23 1.82 12.07
N ASP A 115 5.54 1.63 12.05
CA ASP A 115 6.45 2.24 13.05
C ASP A 115 6.40 3.77 13.02
N SER A 116 6.89 4.40 14.10
CA SER A 116 6.83 5.86 14.27
C SER A 116 7.55 6.65 13.18
N ASP A 117 8.70 6.14 12.71
CA ASP A 117 9.50 6.78 11.68
C ASP A 117 8.82 6.68 10.32
N SER A 118 8.27 5.51 9.98
CA SER A 118 7.48 5.32 8.77
C SER A 118 6.21 6.19 8.74
N ARG A 119 5.52 6.36 9.88
CA ARG A 119 4.37 7.28 9.99
C ARG A 119 4.77 8.76 9.83
N TRP A 120 5.96 9.12 10.33
CA TRP A 120 6.52 10.44 10.11
C TRP A 120 6.86 10.66 8.63
N ALA A 121 7.60 9.71 8.04
CA ALA A 121 8.02 9.76 6.65
C ALA A 121 6.83 9.83 5.69
N LEU A 122 5.75 9.08 5.97
CA LEU A 122 4.49 9.14 5.21
C LEU A 122 3.86 10.54 5.25
N ALA A 123 3.73 11.13 6.44
CA ALA A 123 3.15 12.47 6.61
C ALA A 123 4.02 13.56 5.96
N TRP A 124 5.35 13.41 6.03
CA TRP A 124 6.29 14.30 5.34
C TRP A 124 6.18 14.15 3.83
N PHE A 125 6.19 12.92 3.32
CA PHE A 125 6.06 12.62 1.90
C PHE A 125 4.76 13.19 1.31
N GLU A 126 3.67 13.10 2.02
CA GLU A 126 2.38 13.67 1.56
C GLU A 126 2.42 15.18 1.37
N GLN A 127 3.28 15.90 2.11
CA GLN A 127 3.45 17.35 2.02
C GLN A 127 4.52 17.76 1.01
N TYR A 128 5.70 17.15 1.12
CA TYR A 128 6.92 17.59 0.44
C TYR A 128 7.43 16.60 -0.61
N ARG A 129 6.84 15.40 -0.65
CA ARG A 129 7.36 14.31 -1.48
C ARG A 129 8.81 14.02 -1.07
N PHE A 130 9.76 13.96 -2.02
CA PHE A 130 11.19 13.91 -1.76
C PHE A 130 11.86 15.31 -1.78
N GLY A 131 11.07 16.38 -1.78
CA GLY A 131 11.56 17.73 -1.73
C GLY A 131 11.93 18.18 -0.31
N GLU A 132 12.55 19.35 -0.23
CA GLU A 132 12.98 19.94 1.03
C GLU A 132 11.84 20.65 1.75
N GLY A 133 11.85 20.55 3.08
CA GLY A 133 11.00 21.32 3.99
C GLY A 133 11.83 21.88 5.16
N GLU A 134 11.22 22.77 5.94
CA GLU A 134 11.89 23.44 7.08
C GLU A 134 12.11 22.47 8.24
N TYR A 135 13.30 22.55 8.88
CA TYR A 135 13.65 21.73 10.04
C TYR A 135 12.63 21.87 11.20
N GLY A 136 12.15 23.08 11.46
CA GLY A 136 11.15 23.32 12.52
C GLY A 136 9.82 22.59 12.27
N VAL A 137 9.40 22.44 11.02
CA VAL A 137 8.22 21.65 10.65
C VAL A 137 8.50 20.15 10.85
N ALA A 138 9.69 19.70 10.44
CA ALA A 138 10.12 18.31 10.64
C ALA A 138 10.18 17.93 12.12
N GLU A 139 10.71 18.82 12.97
CA GLU A 139 10.79 18.62 14.42
C GLU A 139 9.41 18.58 15.06
N THR A 140 8.51 19.48 14.67
CA THR A 140 7.11 19.50 15.17
C THR A 140 6.39 18.20 14.82
N LEU A 141 6.53 17.75 13.58
CA LEU A 141 5.95 16.50 13.12
C LEU A 141 6.54 15.29 13.85
N SER A 142 7.86 15.29 14.13
CA SER A 142 8.51 14.18 14.83
C SER A 142 8.00 14.02 16.26
N LYS A 143 7.75 15.12 16.97
CA LYS A 143 7.11 15.09 18.29
C LYS A 143 5.71 14.51 18.23
N ALA A 144 4.91 14.89 17.21
CA ALA A 144 3.55 14.39 17.02
C ALA A 144 3.50 12.89 16.66
N LYS A 145 4.55 12.36 16.03
CA LYS A 145 4.65 10.94 15.64
C LYS A 145 5.51 10.11 16.61
N ASN A 146 5.95 10.69 17.71
CA ASN A 146 6.77 10.03 18.74
C ASN A 146 8.11 9.47 18.18
N THR A 147 8.82 10.32 17.43
CA THR A 147 10.15 10.05 16.89
C THR A 147 11.05 11.29 16.95
N SER A 148 12.21 11.28 16.33
CA SER A 148 13.15 12.41 16.28
C SER A 148 13.82 12.54 14.93
N VAL A 149 14.01 13.79 14.47
CA VAL A 149 14.71 14.07 13.20
C VAL A 149 16.13 13.49 13.23
N ALA A 150 16.87 13.68 14.34
CA ALA A 150 18.22 13.13 14.46
C ALA A 150 18.26 11.60 14.34
N GLY A 151 17.34 10.90 15.02
CA GLY A 151 17.26 9.44 14.91
C GLY A 151 16.94 8.94 13.51
N MET A 152 16.15 9.69 12.73
CA MET A 152 15.85 9.34 11.35
C MET A 152 17.00 9.67 10.38
N VAL A 153 17.84 10.68 10.70
CA VAL A 153 19.11 10.92 9.99
C VAL A 153 20.07 9.75 10.23
N ASP A 154 20.22 9.33 11.49
CA ASP A 154 21.08 8.20 11.85
C ASP A 154 20.62 6.88 11.25
N ALA A 155 19.32 6.71 11.06
CA ALA A 155 18.71 5.56 10.38
C ALA A 155 18.83 5.61 8.84
N GLY A 156 19.28 6.70 8.24
CA GLY A 156 19.38 6.80 6.78
C GLY A 156 18.07 7.03 6.04
N ILE A 157 17.02 7.48 6.73
CA ILE A 157 15.70 7.76 6.13
C ILE A 157 15.69 9.12 5.43
N LEU A 158 16.36 10.10 6.02
CA LEU A 158 16.36 11.49 5.60
C LEU A 158 17.71 12.17 5.77
N ALA A 159 17.92 13.26 5.05
CA ALA A 159 19.03 14.17 5.28
C ALA A 159 18.55 15.48 5.92
N SER A 160 19.38 16.04 6.79
CA SER A 160 19.18 17.37 7.40
C SER A 160 20.41 18.24 7.19
N LYS A 161 20.26 19.36 6.47
CA LYS A 161 21.35 20.29 6.17
C LYS A 161 20.82 21.71 6.02
N GLY A 162 21.53 22.67 6.63
CA GLY A 162 21.21 24.08 6.45
C GLY A 162 19.80 24.50 6.89
N GLY A 163 19.24 23.86 7.92
CA GLY A 163 17.87 24.13 8.38
C GLY A 163 16.78 23.50 7.51
N LYS A 164 17.15 22.68 6.55
CA LYS A 164 16.23 21.93 5.65
C LYS A 164 16.33 20.43 5.92
N VAL A 165 15.25 19.73 5.62
CA VAL A 165 15.10 18.27 5.72
C VAL A 165 14.46 17.73 4.45
N HIS A 166 14.96 16.60 3.95
CA HIS A 166 14.32 15.87 2.86
C HIS A 166 14.49 14.35 3.04
N LEU A 167 13.53 13.58 2.55
CA LEU A 167 13.60 12.12 2.48
C LEU A 167 14.52 11.69 1.34
N PHE A 168 15.27 10.60 1.53
CA PHE A 168 16.03 9.99 0.45
C PHE A 168 15.11 9.31 -0.56
N LYS A 169 15.43 9.45 -1.84
CA LYS A 169 14.80 8.69 -2.93
C LYS A 169 15.37 7.27 -2.96
N PRO A 170 14.67 6.27 -3.53
CA PRO A 170 15.21 4.93 -3.71
C PRO A 170 16.61 4.91 -4.37
N ALA A 171 16.83 5.78 -5.36
CA ALA A 171 18.11 5.88 -6.06
C ALA A 171 19.25 6.51 -5.23
N ASP A 172 18.95 7.21 -4.15
CA ASP A 172 19.93 7.87 -3.28
C ASP A 172 20.34 6.98 -2.09
N LEU A 173 19.67 5.83 -1.93
CA LEU A 173 19.92 4.87 -0.85
C LEU A 173 21.14 4.00 -1.17
N PRO A 174 21.91 3.57 -0.15
CA PRO A 174 23.07 2.71 -0.35
C PRO A 174 22.67 1.35 -0.92
N ALA A 175 23.36 0.92 -1.99
CA ALA A 175 23.08 -0.35 -2.66
C ALA A 175 23.52 -1.58 -1.83
N ASP A 176 24.44 -1.39 -0.88
CA ASP A 176 24.99 -2.41 0.01
C ASP A 176 24.27 -2.49 1.36
N TRP A 177 23.09 -1.90 1.47
CA TRP A 177 22.30 -1.97 2.69
C TRP A 177 21.95 -3.42 3.06
N ASP A 178 22.24 -3.76 4.32
CA ASP A 178 21.90 -5.05 4.89
C ASP A 178 20.89 -4.92 6.03
N PRO A 179 19.64 -5.34 5.83
CA PRO A 179 18.60 -5.23 6.85
C PRO A 179 18.90 -6.05 8.12
N THR A 180 19.82 -7.02 8.08
CA THR A 180 20.21 -7.81 9.26
C THR A 180 21.15 -7.05 10.21
N GLN A 181 21.85 -6.06 9.68
CA GLN A 181 22.76 -5.21 10.43
C GLN A 181 22.11 -3.89 10.86
N ASP A 182 20.94 -3.60 10.33
CA ASP A 182 20.21 -2.37 10.63
C ASP A 182 19.60 -2.42 12.04
N LYS A 183 20.06 -1.51 12.90
CA LYS A 183 19.63 -1.42 14.31
C LYS A 183 18.28 -0.72 14.48
N ARG A 184 17.82 0.00 13.45
CA ARG A 184 16.58 0.78 13.47
C ARG A 184 15.75 0.56 12.21
N LEU A 185 15.65 -0.68 11.80
CA LEU A 185 14.92 -1.09 10.59
C LEU A 185 13.47 -0.56 10.60
N THR A 186 13.13 0.24 9.59
CA THR A 186 11.80 0.83 9.41
C THR A 186 11.11 0.28 8.17
N VAL A 187 9.78 0.33 8.17
CA VAL A 187 9.00 -0.07 6.99
C VAL A 187 9.25 0.88 5.82
N TRP A 188 9.55 2.15 6.11
CA TRP A 188 9.91 3.15 5.08
C TRP A 188 11.19 2.77 4.33
N GLU A 189 12.24 2.41 5.04
CA GLU A 189 13.50 1.96 4.42
C GLU A 189 13.30 0.69 3.61
N MET A 190 12.61 -0.29 4.20
CA MET A 190 12.34 -1.56 3.53
C MET A 190 11.69 -1.36 2.17
N VAL A 191 10.62 -0.53 2.07
CA VAL A 191 9.92 -0.33 0.79
C VAL A 191 10.81 0.35 -0.24
N HIS A 192 11.62 1.35 0.17
CA HIS A 192 12.43 2.11 -0.77
C HIS A 192 13.69 1.36 -1.23
N HIS A 193 14.30 0.56 -0.34
CA HIS A 193 15.38 -0.36 -0.73
C HIS A 193 14.88 -1.47 -1.66
N LEU A 194 13.69 -2.03 -1.41
CA LEU A 194 13.08 -3.02 -2.30
C LEU A 194 12.77 -2.43 -3.69
N ILE A 195 12.30 -1.19 -3.76
CA ILE A 195 12.09 -0.49 -5.03
C ILE A 195 13.43 -0.28 -5.74
N GLY A 196 14.46 0.21 -5.04
CA GLY A 196 15.80 0.40 -5.61
C GLY A 196 16.40 -0.91 -6.15
N ALA A 197 16.29 -2.00 -5.40
CA ALA A 197 16.74 -3.32 -5.83
C ALA A 197 15.94 -3.84 -7.05
N LEU A 198 14.61 -3.64 -7.06
CA LEU A 198 13.76 -4.04 -8.19
C LEU A 198 14.09 -3.26 -9.46
N GLU A 199 14.30 -1.93 -9.35
CA GLU A 199 14.61 -1.06 -10.48
C GLU A 199 16.00 -1.32 -11.08
N THR A 200 16.97 -1.72 -10.24
CA THR A 200 18.38 -1.95 -10.68
C THR A 200 18.69 -3.38 -11.06
N GLY A 201 18.16 -4.36 -10.32
CA GLY A 201 18.49 -5.79 -10.47
C GLY A 201 17.27 -6.69 -10.68
N GLY A 202 16.08 -6.13 -10.87
CA GLY A 202 14.85 -6.88 -11.10
C GLY A 202 14.37 -7.68 -9.88
N GLU A 203 13.40 -8.57 -10.12
CA GLU A 203 12.85 -9.44 -9.07
C GLU A 203 13.90 -10.27 -8.33
N PRO A 204 14.97 -10.77 -8.95
CA PRO A 204 16.00 -11.54 -8.24
C PRO A 204 16.73 -10.74 -7.15
N ALA A 205 17.01 -9.45 -7.39
CA ALA A 205 17.67 -8.59 -6.40
C ALA A 205 16.71 -8.21 -5.24
N ALA A 206 15.46 -7.88 -5.56
CA ALA A 206 14.44 -7.65 -4.57
C ALA A 206 14.16 -8.90 -3.72
N ALA A 207 14.16 -10.10 -4.33
CA ALA A 207 13.97 -11.37 -3.63
C ALA A 207 15.10 -11.68 -2.64
N GLU A 208 16.33 -11.27 -2.93
CA GLU A 208 17.44 -11.39 -1.99
C GLU A 208 17.20 -10.58 -0.71
N LEU A 209 16.72 -9.34 -0.86
CA LEU A 209 16.36 -8.51 0.29
C LEU A 209 15.16 -9.09 1.06
N VAL A 210 14.12 -9.57 0.36
CA VAL A 210 12.95 -10.21 0.99
C VAL A 210 13.37 -11.45 1.78
N ALA A 211 14.28 -12.28 1.26
CA ALA A 211 14.79 -13.44 1.97
C ALA A 211 15.51 -13.07 3.28
N ARG A 212 16.25 -11.94 3.30
CA ARG A 212 16.91 -11.41 4.52
C ARG A 212 15.91 -10.75 5.49
N LEU A 213 14.90 -10.05 4.98
CA LEU A 213 13.86 -9.39 5.76
C LEU A 213 12.89 -10.39 6.42
N GLY A 214 12.67 -11.54 5.79
CA GLY A 214 11.71 -12.54 6.24
C GLY A 214 10.28 -11.97 6.31
N SER A 215 9.57 -12.27 7.38
CA SER A 215 8.17 -11.83 7.56
C SER A 215 7.99 -10.30 7.65
N LYS A 216 9.06 -9.55 7.95
CA LYS A 216 9.01 -8.07 8.03
C LYS A 216 8.75 -7.44 6.65
N ALA A 217 9.12 -8.13 5.57
CA ALA A 217 8.93 -7.65 4.20
C ALA A 217 7.45 -7.36 3.85
N GLU A 218 6.50 -8.05 4.51
CA GLU A 218 5.07 -7.80 4.30
C GLU A 218 4.66 -6.36 4.65
N GLY A 219 5.28 -5.77 5.69
CA GLY A 219 5.06 -4.37 6.04
C GLY A 219 5.44 -3.41 4.92
N ALA A 220 6.53 -3.71 4.19
CA ALA A 220 6.93 -2.90 3.03
C ALA A 220 5.89 -2.96 1.90
N ARG A 221 5.30 -4.14 1.64
CA ARG A 221 4.22 -4.28 0.67
C ARG A 221 2.97 -3.49 1.10
N GLU A 222 2.58 -3.56 2.36
CA GLU A 222 1.44 -2.80 2.89
C GLU A 222 1.67 -1.29 2.77
N LEU A 223 2.88 -0.81 3.07
CA LEU A 223 3.23 0.59 2.90
C LEU A 223 3.22 1.02 1.41
N ALA A 224 3.63 0.14 0.50
CA ALA A 224 3.57 0.42 -0.93
C ALA A 224 2.14 0.68 -1.43
N TYR A 225 1.14 -0.07 -0.94
CA TYR A 225 -0.27 0.23 -1.23
C TYR A 225 -0.68 1.62 -0.75
N ARG A 226 -0.27 1.99 0.45
CA ARG A 226 -0.60 3.30 1.01
C ARG A 226 0.07 4.44 0.23
N LEU A 227 1.35 4.30 -0.08
CA LEU A 227 2.12 5.27 -0.87
C LEU A 227 1.56 5.43 -2.28
N TYR A 228 1.15 4.33 -2.92
CA TYR A 228 0.44 4.39 -4.20
C TYR A 228 -0.82 5.26 -4.12
N THR A 229 -1.67 5.02 -3.13
CA THR A 229 -2.93 5.79 -2.94
C THR A 229 -2.67 7.28 -2.75
N ILE A 230 -1.63 7.65 -1.98
CA ILE A 230 -1.22 9.05 -1.81
C ILE A 230 -0.77 9.64 -3.14
N CYS A 231 0.08 8.94 -3.89
CA CYS A 231 0.61 9.39 -5.17
C CYS A 231 -0.50 9.56 -6.22
N GLU A 232 -1.46 8.63 -6.27
CA GLU A 232 -2.61 8.73 -7.18
C GLU A 232 -3.46 9.98 -6.88
N ARG A 233 -3.81 10.20 -5.61
CA ARG A 233 -4.56 11.37 -5.16
C ARG A 233 -3.84 12.67 -5.47
N LYS A 234 -2.52 12.71 -5.31
CA LYS A 234 -1.64 13.85 -5.58
C LYS A 234 -1.23 13.97 -7.06
N LYS A 235 -1.58 12.98 -7.90
CA LYS A 235 -1.19 12.90 -9.32
C LYS A 235 0.34 12.83 -9.53
N TRP A 236 1.05 12.17 -8.62
CA TRP A 236 2.48 11.91 -8.70
C TRP A 236 2.74 10.59 -9.42
N ALA A 237 2.65 10.68 -10.72
CA ALA A 237 2.62 9.54 -11.62
C ALA A 237 3.86 8.65 -11.54
N GLN A 238 5.04 9.25 -11.43
CA GLN A 238 6.31 8.53 -11.44
C GLN A 238 6.45 7.66 -10.19
N GLU A 239 6.16 8.20 -9.02
CA GLU A 239 6.24 7.47 -7.76
C GLU A 239 5.14 6.41 -7.68
N ALA A 240 3.95 6.72 -8.15
CA ALA A 240 2.86 5.75 -8.21
C ALA A 240 3.27 4.49 -9.00
N LEU A 241 4.01 4.65 -10.11
CA LEU A 241 4.50 3.52 -10.91
C LEU A 241 5.47 2.63 -10.12
N SER A 242 6.41 3.20 -9.36
CA SER A 242 7.38 2.43 -8.57
C SER A 242 6.68 1.61 -7.48
N TYR A 243 5.75 2.21 -6.73
CA TYR A 243 4.99 1.49 -5.70
C TYR A 243 4.08 0.41 -6.28
N ASN A 244 3.39 0.70 -7.38
CA ASN A 244 2.57 -0.29 -8.08
C ASN A 244 3.42 -1.44 -8.64
N GLY A 245 4.58 -1.13 -9.22
CA GLY A 245 5.52 -2.11 -9.75
C GLY A 245 6.01 -3.08 -8.68
N LEU A 246 6.37 -2.59 -7.50
CA LEU A 246 6.80 -3.45 -6.38
C LEU A 246 5.70 -4.45 -6.01
N VAL A 247 4.44 -4.00 -5.88
CA VAL A 247 3.33 -4.89 -5.53
C VAL A 247 3.02 -5.88 -6.67
N GLN A 248 3.06 -5.45 -7.93
CA GLN A 248 2.83 -6.35 -9.07
C GLN A 248 3.89 -7.45 -9.16
N SER A 249 5.16 -7.13 -8.90
CA SER A 249 6.25 -8.10 -8.88
C SER A 249 6.29 -8.97 -7.61
N TRP A 250 5.49 -8.66 -6.59
CA TRP A 250 5.55 -9.32 -5.28
C TRP A 250 5.41 -10.84 -5.31
N PRO A 251 4.49 -11.45 -6.10
CA PRO A 251 4.37 -12.90 -6.18
C PRO A 251 5.68 -13.59 -6.66
N GLU A 252 6.33 -13.02 -7.67
CA GLU A 252 7.59 -13.56 -8.21
C GLU A 252 8.74 -13.30 -7.24
N ILE A 253 8.82 -12.12 -6.63
CA ILE A 253 9.80 -11.79 -5.58
C ILE A 253 9.70 -12.81 -4.44
N ASN A 254 8.49 -13.09 -3.92
CA ASN A 254 8.29 -14.05 -2.85
C ASN A 254 8.64 -15.47 -3.26
N ARG A 255 8.27 -15.90 -4.46
CA ARG A 255 8.63 -17.22 -4.98
C ARG A 255 10.14 -17.41 -4.99
N LEU A 256 10.87 -16.46 -5.56
CA LEU A 256 12.34 -16.47 -5.62
C LEU A 256 12.98 -16.41 -4.22
N ALA A 257 12.42 -15.62 -3.29
CA ALA A 257 12.91 -15.53 -1.92
C ALA A 257 12.75 -16.86 -1.16
N GLN A 258 11.62 -17.55 -1.34
CA GLN A 258 11.37 -18.86 -0.74
C GLN A 258 12.30 -19.93 -1.30
N GLU A 259 12.57 -19.95 -2.59
CA GLU A 259 13.52 -20.87 -3.22
C GLU A 259 14.94 -20.71 -2.64
N ARG A 260 15.38 -19.47 -2.43
CA ARG A 260 16.68 -19.17 -1.80
C ARG A 260 16.73 -19.62 -0.34
N SER A 261 15.68 -19.34 0.43
CA SER A 261 15.60 -19.77 1.85
C SER A 261 15.58 -21.31 1.98
N GLY A 262 14.84 -22.00 1.10
CA GLY A 262 14.81 -23.46 1.05
C GLY A 262 16.15 -24.09 0.61
N ALA A 263 16.87 -23.45 -0.29
CA ALA A 263 18.21 -23.88 -0.71
C ALA A 263 19.24 -23.71 0.42
N ALA A 264 19.19 -22.59 1.16
CA ALA A 264 20.05 -22.33 2.30
C ALA A 264 19.84 -23.36 3.43
N MET A 265 18.58 -23.69 3.75
CA MET A 265 18.27 -24.74 4.74
C MET A 265 18.81 -26.12 4.36
N LYS A 266 18.72 -26.51 3.08
CA LYS A 266 19.27 -27.78 2.59
C LYS A 266 20.80 -27.82 2.71
N GLN A 267 21.46 -26.72 2.40
CA GLN A 267 22.91 -26.62 2.45
C GLN A 267 23.46 -26.69 3.87
N THR A 268 22.77 -26.14 4.85
CA THR A 268 23.14 -26.22 6.28
C THR A 268 22.99 -27.65 6.80
N SER A 269 21.97 -28.38 6.40
CA SER A 269 21.73 -29.76 6.82
C SER A 269 22.78 -30.75 6.28
N TYR A 270 23.42 -30.46 5.16
CA TYR A 270 24.52 -31.29 4.60
C TYR A 270 25.88 -31.02 5.24
N LEU A 271 26.03 -29.92 5.99
CA LEU A 271 27.28 -29.56 6.68
C LEU A 271 27.30 -30.04 8.14
N GLU A 272 26.15 -30.50 8.66
CA GLU A 272 26.03 -31.06 10.03
C GLU A 272 26.03 -32.59 10.08
N GLU A 273 26.11 -33.27 8.91
CA GLU A 273 26.38 -34.71 8.78
C GLU A 273 27.88 -34.95 8.51
#